data_b1c126892356a25c7d11db90b297fdc5
#
_entry.id   b1c126892356a25c7d11db90b297fdc5
#
_cell.length_a   1.000
_cell.length_b   1.000
_cell.length_c   1.000
_cell.angle_alpha   90.00
_cell.angle_beta   90.00
_cell.angle_gamma   90.00
#
_symmetry.space_group_name_H-M   'P 1'
#
loop_
_entity.id
_entity.type
_entity.pdbx_description
1 polymer ?
#
loop_
_entity_poly.entity_id
_entity_poly.type
_entity_poly.pdbx_seq_one_letter_code
_entity_poly.pdbx_strand_id
1 'polypeptide(L)'
;MSERARASATRQRLADVPTGLARPLQPYLEAAAAEMVAEIQGLVPEYARPADSKYGRRMRWTVEQTVRHFVDAMGEPGADWDELTDIYLGIGAYEARSGRSLDGLQTAIRVCGQVACRRFIKDARRLDWSLTVLGQIIESLFVFLEKLAGAAAQGYADAQRRLATERERHRWRLRDLLVVEPPASLEAVRELARPAGWDPPRTLALVALGPAMDDQVPVTPPTVLADWHGPAPYLIVPDPDGPGRERMLAGLVRGRPAAVGPTVPLNKGAVSLRWARRTLDLVVRGAIPEKAPVDWIDHVATLVASMSEELIDLAVGVRFGPLMELPRHRREPLVGTLLAYMESRDNAVAAAERLVVHEQTVRYRIRRLEQLLGDTLYDPDRRIELLLLLHTWVRFPDVPKHLDDQRPDRPAQAVAAAAPREEVTRAVRAR
;
A
#
# COMPACT_ATOMS: atom_id res chain seq x y z
N MET A 1 -30.53 22.82 -13.58
CA MET A 1 -30.82 24.01 -12.72
C MET A 1 -29.91 23.90 -11.51
N SER A 2 -29.06 24.88 -11.22
CA SER A 2 -28.08 24.77 -10.13
C SER A 2 -28.78 24.77 -8.78
N GLU A 3 -28.17 24.11 -7.78
CA GLU A 3 -28.67 24.00 -6.41
C GLU A 3 -28.95 25.39 -5.76
N ARG A 4 -28.11 26.38 -6.10
CA ARG A 4 -28.34 27.80 -5.72
C ARG A 4 -29.62 28.38 -6.31
N ALA A 5 -29.98 28.03 -7.55
CA ALA A 5 -31.19 28.52 -8.20
C ALA A 5 -32.48 27.91 -7.55
N ARG A 6 -32.40 26.62 -7.14
CA ARG A 6 -33.52 25.97 -6.40
C ARG A 6 -33.72 26.59 -5.01
N ALA A 7 -32.63 26.80 -4.26
CA ALA A 7 -32.68 27.40 -2.94
C ALA A 7 -33.21 28.86 -2.98
N SER A 8 -32.87 29.62 -4.01
CA SER A 8 -33.38 30.97 -4.24
C SER A 8 -34.88 30.98 -4.57
N ALA A 9 -35.31 30.05 -5.44
CA ALA A 9 -36.72 29.92 -5.80
C ALA A 9 -37.62 29.52 -4.58
N THR A 10 -37.07 28.73 -3.68
CA THR A 10 -37.80 28.27 -2.49
C THR A 10 -37.89 29.34 -1.41
N ARG A 11 -36.85 30.14 -1.20
CA ARG A 11 -36.94 31.32 -0.32
C ARG A 11 -38.04 32.27 -0.81
N GLN A 12 -38.14 32.45 -2.11
CA GLN A 12 -39.19 33.28 -2.72
C GLN A 12 -40.59 32.75 -2.48
N ARG A 13 -40.79 31.41 -2.54
CA ARG A 13 -42.10 30.78 -2.32
C ARG A 13 -42.57 30.82 -0.84
N LEU A 14 -41.63 30.70 0.12
CA LEU A 14 -41.95 30.92 1.55
C LEU A 14 -42.24 32.38 1.86
N ALA A 15 -41.61 33.32 1.15
CA ALA A 15 -41.88 34.73 1.22
C ALA A 15 -43.27 35.11 0.66
N ASP A 16 -43.77 34.31 -0.31
CA ASP A 16 -45.09 34.50 -0.92
C ASP A 16 -46.23 33.93 -0.03
N VAL A 17 -45.91 33.24 1.07
CA VAL A 17 -46.86 32.80 2.07
C VAL A 17 -47.36 34.04 2.84
N PRO A 18 -48.67 34.21 3.05
CA PRO A 18 -49.22 35.39 3.75
C PRO A 18 -48.54 35.63 5.10
N THR A 19 -48.07 36.86 5.33
CA THR A 19 -47.50 37.28 6.60
C THR A 19 -48.56 37.16 7.69
N GLY A 20 -48.23 36.48 8.80
CA GLY A 20 -49.16 36.26 9.88
C GLY A 20 -49.62 34.81 10.09
N LEU A 21 -49.31 33.89 9.13
CA LEU A 21 -49.60 32.46 9.33
C LEU A 21 -48.63 31.81 10.35
N ALA A 22 -47.45 32.35 10.59
CA ALA A 22 -46.50 31.88 11.59
C ALA A 22 -47.03 32.11 13.03
N ARG A 23 -47.64 33.25 13.30
CA ARG A 23 -48.07 33.65 14.66
C ARG A 23 -49.04 32.67 15.33
N PRO A 24 -50.08 32.13 14.66
CA PRO A 24 -50.98 31.13 15.21
C PRO A 24 -50.33 29.77 15.48
N LEU A 25 -49.15 29.46 14.88
CA LEU A 25 -48.42 28.21 15.05
C LEU A 25 -47.45 28.25 16.23
N GLN A 26 -46.99 29.43 16.66
CA GLN A 26 -45.98 29.62 17.70
C GLN A 26 -46.29 28.84 19.02
N PRO A 27 -47.55 28.83 19.56
CA PRO A 27 -47.85 28.09 20.79
C PRO A 27 -47.73 26.57 20.68
N TYR A 28 -47.65 26.03 19.46
CA TYR A 28 -47.66 24.59 19.20
C TYR A 28 -46.28 24.02 18.79
N LEU A 29 -45.24 24.87 18.68
CA LEU A 29 -43.90 24.44 18.19
C LEU A 29 -43.27 23.42 19.13
N GLU A 30 -43.30 23.63 20.44
CA GLU A 30 -42.74 22.70 21.42
C GLU A 30 -43.44 21.32 21.35
N ALA A 31 -44.78 21.31 21.25
CA ALA A 31 -45.55 20.09 21.11
C ALA A 31 -45.27 19.37 19.77
N ALA A 32 -44.98 20.13 18.69
CA ALA A 32 -44.58 19.57 17.43
C ALA A 32 -43.20 18.91 17.51
N ALA A 33 -42.24 19.60 18.11
CA ALA A 33 -40.90 19.08 18.31
C ALA A 33 -40.88 17.83 19.20
N ALA A 34 -41.66 17.82 20.27
CA ALA A 34 -41.82 16.68 21.19
C ALA A 34 -42.37 15.43 20.45
N GLU A 35 -43.38 15.60 19.59
CA GLU A 35 -43.94 14.52 18.77
C GLU A 35 -42.91 14.00 17.77
N MET A 36 -42.17 14.88 17.08
CA MET A 36 -41.10 14.50 16.18
C MET A 36 -40.01 13.69 16.88
N VAL A 37 -39.55 14.13 18.05
CA VAL A 37 -38.54 13.42 18.85
C VAL A 37 -39.05 12.04 19.27
N ALA A 38 -40.30 11.93 19.72
CA ALA A 38 -40.88 10.64 20.12
C ALA A 38 -40.96 9.66 18.94
N GLU A 39 -41.40 10.12 17.76
CA GLU A 39 -41.44 9.26 16.57
C GLU A 39 -40.03 8.88 16.07
N ILE A 40 -39.05 9.80 16.10
CA ILE A 40 -37.65 9.48 15.76
C ILE A 40 -37.11 8.38 16.69
N GLN A 41 -37.34 8.50 17.99
CA GLN A 41 -36.89 7.52 18.98
C GLN A 41 -37.57 6.15 18.82
N GLY A 42 -38.80 6.13 18.34
CA GLY A 42 -39.53 4.89 18.05
C GLY A 42 -39.05 4.18 16.77
N LEU A 43 -38.60 4.93 15.77
CA LEU A 43 -38.26 4.40 14.44
C LEU A 43 -36.77 4.20 14.20
N VAL A 44 -35.90 4.92 14.93
CA VAL A 44 -34.44 4.86 14.77
C VAL A 44 -33.84 4.36 16.09
N PRO A 45 -33.50 3.06 16.19
CA PRO A 45 -32.95 2.45 17.41
C PRO A 45 -31.70 3.13 17.94
N GLU A 46 -30.83 3.64 17.05
CA GLU A 46 -29.62 4.37 17.41
C GLU A 46 -29.94 5.66 18.22
N TYR A 47 -31.13 6.22 18.08
CA TYR A 47 -31.58 7.45 18.72
C TYR A 47 -32.51 7.21 19.93
N ALA A 48 -32.83 5.95 20.23
CA ALA A 48 -33.62 5.56 21.40
C ALA A 48 -32.80 5.76 22.70
N ARG A 49 -32.65 7.03 23.13
CA ARG A 49 -31.91 7.43 24.33
C ARG A 49 -32.84 8.16 25.30
N PRO A 50 -32.58 8.05 26.63
CA PRO A 50 -33.36 8.79 27.60
C PRO A 50 -33.41 10.28 27.29
N ALA A 51 -34.58 10.90 27.46
CA ALA A 51 -34.80 12.31 27.12
C ALA A 51 -33.95 13.27 27.95
N ASP A 52 -33.55 12.88 29.15
CA ASP A 52 -32.70 13.59 30.08
C ASP A 52 -31.20 13.38 29.85
N SER A 53 -30.83 12.46 28.96
CA SER A 53 -29.44 12.29 28.55
C SER A 53 -28.92 13.52 27.79
N LYS A 54 -27.62 13.75 27.83
CA LYS A 54 -26.98 14.83 27.07
C LYS A 54 -27.33 14.78 25.57
N TYR A 55 -27.42 13.58 25.02
CA TYR A 55 -27.82 13.35 23.64
C TYR A 55 -29.29 13.65 23.39
N GLY A 56 -30.21 13.16 24.26
CA GLY A 56 -31.63 13.40 24.14
C GLY A 56 -31.98 14.89 24.23
N ARG A 57 -31.37 15.64 25.16
CA ARG A 57 -31.52 17.10 25.25
C ARG A 57 -31.03 17.81 23.98
N ARG A 58 -29.89 17.43 23.45
CA ARG A 58 -29.36 18.03 22.23
C ARG A 58 -30.25 17.75 21.01
N MET A 59 -30.73 16.53 20.86
CA MET A 59 -31.65 16.16 19.78
C MET A 59 -32.95 16.98 19.87
N ARG A 60 -33.54 17.05 21.03
CA ARG A 60 -34.75 17.87 21.25
C ARG A 60 -34.51 19.32 20.88
N TRP A 61 -33.44 19.93 21.39
CA TRP A 61 -33.06 21.31 21.06
C TRP A 61 -32.90 21.51 19.55
N THR A 62 -32.23 20.60 18.86
CA THR A 62 -32.04 20.68 17.40
C THR A 62 -33.38 20.66 16.67
N VAL A 63 -34.28 19.72 17.04
CA VAL A 63 -35.60 19.62 16.41
C VAL A 63 -36.43 20.88 16.70
N GLU A 64 -36.40 21.40 17.91
CA GLU A 64 -37.06 22.67 18.27
C GLU A 64 -36.54 23.84 17.45
N GLN A 65 -35.24 23.99 17.30
CA GLN A 65 -34.65 25.04 16.44
C GLN A 65 -35.05 24.87 14.97
N THR A 66 -35.06 23.66 14.47
CA THR A 66 -35.43 23.37 13.08
C THR A 66 -36.89 23.77 12.81
N VAL A 67 -37.82 23.38 13.70
CA VAL A 67 -39.25 23.73 13.59
C VAL A 67 -39.45 25.24 13.69
N ARG A 68 -38.79 25.90 14.63
CA ARG A 68 -38.82 27.35 14.80
C ARG A 68 -38.37 28.11 13.58
N HIS A 69 -37.17 27.79 13.08
CA HIS A 69 -36.58 28.44 11.88
C HIS A 69 -37.49 28.28 10.65
N PHE A 70 -38.11 27.11 10.46
CA PHE A 70 -39.01 26.91 9.35
C PHE A 70 -40.25 27.78 9.47
N VAL A 71 -40.89 27.86 10.69
CA VAL A 71 -42.10 28.64 10.92
C VAL A 71 -41.80 30.14 10.88
N ASP A 72 -40.68 30.58 11.45
CA ASP A 72 -40.29 32.01 11.44
C ASP A 72 -39.99 32.50 10.02
N ALA A 73 -39.52 31.60 9.13
CA ALA A 73 -39.29 31.90 7.72
C ALA A 73 -40.57 32.09 6.89
N MET A 74 -41.74 31.70 7.42
CA MET A 74 -43.02 31.88 6.73
C MET A 74 -43.39 33.36 6.66
N GLY A 75 -43.42 33.91 5.46
CA GLY A 75 -43.74 35.32 5.22
C GLY A 75 -42.55 36.27 5.38
N GLU A 76 -41.33 35.77 5.63
CA GLU A 76 -40.14 36.60 5.69
C GLU A 76 -39.22 36.40 4.44
N PRO A 77 -39.12 37.42 3.55
CA PRO A 77 -38.33 37.30 2.32
C PRO A 77 -36.83 37.12 2.50
N GLY A 78 -36.31 37.37 3.70
CA GLY A 78 -34.88 37.38 4.01
C GLY A 78 -34.41 36.31 5.00
N ALA A 79 -35.25 35.31 5.31
CA ALA A 79 -34.92 34.29 6.29
C ALA A 79 -33.62 33.55 5.87
N ASP A 80 -32.59 33.63 6.72
CA ASP A 80 -31.34 32.98 6.53
C ASP A 80 -31.33 31.56 7.15
N TRP A 81 -30.98 30.57 6.32
CA TRP A 81 -30.89 29.17 6.76
C TRP A 81 -29.46 28.70 6.90
N ASP A 82 -28.50 29.59 6.77
CA ASP A 82 -27.06 29.22 6.75
C ASP A 82 -26.63 28.76 8.14
N GLU A 83 -27.06 29.40 9.22
CA GLU A 83 -26.82 28.95 10.59
C GLU A 83 -27.35 27.51 10.83
N LEU A 84 -28.57 27.25 10.39
CA LEU A 84 -29.18 25.90 10.54
C LEU A 84 -28.45 24.88 9.63
N THR A 85 -28.02 25.27 8.46
CA THR A 85 -27.21 24.45 7.56
C THR A 85 -25.92 24.03 8.23
N ASP A 86 -25.21 24.96 8.91
CA ASP A 86 -23.99 24.67 9.66
C ASP A 86 -24.22 23.74 10.84
N ILE A 87 -25.37 23.85 11.53
CA ILE A 87 -25.77 22.92 12.58
C ILE A 87 -25.89 21.49 12.00
N TYR A 88 -26.56 21.33 10.86
CA TYR A 88 -26.74 20.01 10.23
C TYR A 88 -25.46 19.44 9.63
N LEU A 89 -24.55 20.25 9.08
CA LEU A 89 -23.17 19.89 8.76
C LEU A 89 -22.45 19.30 9.98
N GLY A 90 -22.55 20.00 11.12
CA GLY A 90 -21.98 19.57 12.39
C GLY A 90 -22.58 18.26 12.90
N ILE A 91 -23.89 18.04 12.74
CA ILE A 91 -24.56 16.80 13.12
C ILE A 91 -24.07 15.64 12.27
N GLY A 92 -24.04 15.79 10.95
CA GLY A 92 -23.51 14.76 10.04
C GLY A 92 -22.09 14.36 10.40
N ALA A 93 -21.23 15.35 10.64
CA ALA A 93 -19.85 15.10 11.07
C ALA A 93 -19.76 14.41 12.45
N TYR A 94 -20.66 14.72 13.37
CA TYR A 94 -20.71 14.06 14.68
C TYR A 94 -21.17 12.60 14.57
N GLU A 95 -22.19 12.31 13.74
CA GLU A 95 -22.66 10.93 13.49
C GLU A 95 -21.54 10.07 12.90
N ALA A 96 -20.81 10.58 11.90
CA ALA A 96 -19.67 9.89 11.31
C ALA A 96 -18.57 9.56 12.34
N ARG A 97 -18.19 10.55 13.18
CA ARG A 97 -17.19 10.36 14.25
C ARG A 97 -17.64 9.40 15.34
N SER A 98 -18.94 9.29 15.53
CA SER A 98 -19.54 8.37 16.52
C SER A 98 -19.78 6.97 15.97
N GLY A 99 -19.43 6.69 14.72
CA GLY A 99 -19.63 5.40 14.06
C GLY A 99 -21.09 5.05 13.76
N ARG A 100 -22.00 6.06 13.78
CA ARG A 100 -23.41 5.86 13.46
C ARG A 100 -23.66 6.03 11.96
N SER A 101 -24.76 5.43 11.47
CA SER A 101 -25.08 5.44 10.06
C SER A 101 -25.70 6.77 9.60
N LEU A 102 -25.44 7.13 8.33
CA LEU A 102 -26.12 8.25 7.68
C LEU A 102 -27.63 7.97 7.50
N ASP A 103 -28.00 6.70 7.31
CA ASP A 103 -29.38 6.26 7.10
C ASP A 103 -30.28 6.58 8.31
N GLY A 104 -29.76 6.43 9.54
CA GLY A 104 -30.46 6.81 10.76
C GLY A 104 -30.81 8.30 10.78
N LEU A 105 -29.83 9.14 10.39
CA LEU A 105 -30.01 10.60 10.33
C LEU A 105 -31.02 11.02 9.23
N GLN A 106 -30.91 10.44 8.04
CA GLN A 106 -31.85 10.69 6.95
C GLN A 106 -33.28 10.24 7.31
N THR A 107 -33.41 9.10 7.99
CA THR A 107 -34.71 8.63 8.51
C THR A 107 -35.28 9.61 9.51
N ALA A 108 -34.51 10.14 10.45
CA ALA A 108 -34.97 11.13 11.40
C ALA A 108 -35.49 12.42 10.71
N ILE A 109 -34.76 12.94 9.72
CA ILE A 109 -35.18 14.11 8.94
C ILE A 109 -36.52 13.84 8.21
N ARG A 110 -36.64 12.65 7.59
CA ARG A 110 -37.87 12.25 6.90
C ARG A 110 -39.08 12.15 7.87
N VAL A 111 -38.85 11.59 9.04
CA VAL A 111 -39.90 11.49 10.10
C VAL A 111 -40.36 12.87 10.54
N CYS A 112 -39.43 13.82 10.73
CA CYS A 112 -39.78 15.21 11.01
C CYS A 112 -40.68 15.79 9.92
N GLY A 113 -40.39 15.56 8.66
CA GLY A 113 -41.20 15.99 7.53
C GLY A 113 -42.59 15.40 7.53
N GLN A 114 -42.74 14.12 7.85
CA GLN A 114 -44.04 13.44 7.93
C GLN A 114 -44.90 14.01 9.07
N VAL A 115 -44.31 14.23 10.25
CA VAL A 115 -45.01 14.86 11.38
C VAL A 115 -45.45 16.28 11.03
N ALA A 116 -44.54 17.08 10.44
CA ALA A 116 -44.82 18.44 10.00
C ALA A 116 -46.00 18.49 9.01
N CYS A 117 -45.98 17.64 7.96
CA CYS A 117 -47.08 17.55 6.99
C CYS A 117 -48.43 17.24 7.68
N ARG A 118 -48.46 16.23 8.55
CA ARG A 118 -49.72 15.90 9.31
C ARG A 118 -50.25 17.09 10.11
N ARG A 119 -49.36 17.82 10.75
CA ARG A 119 -49.72 19.01 11.54
C ARG A 119 -50.20 20.15 10.65
N PHE A 120 -49.52 20.47 9.58
CA PHE A 120 -49.96 21.53 8.66
C PHE A 120 -51.32 21.22 8.02
N ILE A 121 -51.60 19.97 7.69
CA ILE A 121 -52.95 19.57 7.19
C ILE A 121 -54.01 19.79 8.26
N LYS A 122 -53.70 19.47 9.54
CA LYS A 122 -54.62 19.72 10.68
C LYS A 122 -54.82 21.23 10.93
N ASP A 123 -53.72 22.00 10.88
CA ASP A 123 -53.77 23.45 11.11
C ASP A 123 -54.45 24.19 9.97
N ALA A 124 -54.31 23.75 8.71
CA ALA A 124 -55.03 24.30 7.57
C ALA A 124 -56.52 24.21 7.72
N ARG A 125 -57.03 23.07 8.26
CA ARG A 125 -58.47 22.93 8.57
C ARG A 125 -58.92 23.82 9.73
N ARG A 126 -58.07 23.96 10.76
CA ARG A 126 -58.38 24.78 11.95
C ARG A 126 -58.38 26.28 11.67
N LEU A 127 -57.47 26.73 10.80
CA LEU A 127 -57.16 28.12 10.48
C LEU A 127 -57.75 28.57 9.14
N ASP A 128 -58.53 27.72 8.48
CA ASP A 128 -59.18 27.95 7.19
C ASP A 128 -58.21 28.39 6.07
N TRP A 129 -57.08 27.66 5.97
CA TRP A 129 -56.12 27.93 4.91
C TRP A 129 -56.62 27.42 3.58
N SER A 130 -56.35 28.18 2.50
CA SER A 130 -56.61 27.70 1.15
C SER A 130 -55.69 26.53 0.78
N LEU A 131 -56.14 25.65 -0.14
CA LEU A 131 -55.32 24.56 -0.65
C LEU A 131 -54.05 25.07 -1.31
N THR A 132 -54.05 26.26 -1.91
CA THR A 132 -52.88 26.88 -2.52
C THR A 132 -51.83 27.22 -1.46
N VAL A 133 -52.23 27.82 -0.35
CA VAL A 133 -51.32 28.15 0.79
C VAL A 133 -50.76 26.87 1.41
N LEU A 134 -51.60 25.87 1.66
CA LEU A 134 -51.12 24.58 2.17
C LEU A 134 -50.09 23.93 1.22
N GLY A 135 -50.37 23.94 -0.08
CA GLY A 135 -49.45 23.41 -1.10
C GLY A 135 -48.10 24.12 -1.10
N GLN A 136 -48.06 25.45 -1.02
CA GLN A 136 -46.86 26.26 -0.94
C GLN A 136 -46.04 25.93 0.32
N ILE A 137 -46.68 25.78 1.48
CA ILE A 137 -46.03 25.43 2.74
C ILE A 137 -45.42 24.03 2.64
N ILE A 138 -46.15 23.04 2.14
CA ILE A 138 -45.65 21.66 2.01
C ILE A 138 -44.49 21.57 1.02
N GLU A 139 -44.60 22.22 -0.14
CA GLU A 139 -43.53 22.24 -1.14
C GLU A 139 -42.26 22.87 -0.55
N SER A 140 -42.40 23.98 0.15
CA SER A 140 -41.30 24.66 0.81
C SER A 140 -40.68 23.83 1.93
N LEU A 141 -41.50 23.07 2.69
CA LEU A 141 -41.00 22.13 3.69
C LEU A 141 -40.10 21.06 3.09
N PHE A 142 -40.49 20.46 1.96
CA PHE A 142 -39.67 19.44 1.32
C PHE A 142 -38.33 19.98 0.86
N VAL A 143 -38.30 21.17 0.27
CA VAL A 143 -37.01 21.77 -0.17
C VAL A 143 -36.13 22.17 1.02
N PHE A 144 -36.75 22.66 2.11
CA PHE A 144 -36.05 22.92 3.34
C PHE A 144 -35.39 21.67 3.92
N LEU A 145 -36.15 20.56 4.00
CA LEU A 145 -35.65 19.29 4.49
C LEU A 145 -34.56 18.69 3.56
N GLU A 146 -34.72 18.84 2.24
CA GLU A 146 -33.71 18.43 1.28
C GLU A 146 -32.38 19.17 1.52
N LYS A 147 -32.42 20.50 1.74
CA LYS A 147 -31.24 21.30 2.08
C LYS A 147 -30.57 20.80 3.37
N LEU A 148 -31.33 20.53 4.42
CA LEU A 148 -30.79 20.03 5.68
C LEU A 148 -30.19 18.62 5.55
N ALA A 149 -30.90 17.73 4.84
CA ALA A 149 -30.40 16.38 4.56
C ALA A 149 -29.10 16.41 3.73
N GLY A 150 -29.00 17.29 2.73
CA GLY A 150 -27.82 17.53 1.96
C GLY A 150 -26.64 18.02 2.79
N ALA A 151 -26.87 19.02 3.66
CA ALA A 151 -25.84 19.51 4.58
C ALA A 151 -25.36 18.41 5.55
N ALA A 152 -26.28 17.64 6.13
CA ALA A 152 -25.94 16.50 6.99
C ALA A 152 -25.11 15.44 6.25
N ALA A 153 -25.49 15.08 5.03
CA ALA A 153 -24.74 14.13 4.19
C ALA A 153 -23.33 14.63 3.85
N GLN A 154 -23.22 15.92 3.52
CA GLN A 154 -21.91 16.53 3.25
C GLN A 154 -21.02 16.53 4.48
N GLY A 155 -21.51 16.95 5.63
CA GLY A 155 -20.74 16.93 6.89
C GLY A 155 -20.30 15.52 7.27
N TYR A 156 -21.17 14.53 7.05
CA TYR A 156 -20.86 13.11 7.25
C TYR A 156 -19.72 12.64 6.33
N ALA A 157 -19.82 12.90 5.02
CA ALA A 157 -18.82 12.51 4.04
C ALA A 157 -17.46 13.18 4.28
N ASP A 158 -17.47 14.48 4.65
CA ASP A 158 -16.24 15.22 4.96
C ASP A 158 -15.54 14.66 6.21
N ALA A 159 -16.31 14.32 7.25
CA ALA A 159 -15.76 13.69 8.45
C ALA A 159 -15.21 12.30 8.17
N GLN A 160 -15.88 11.50 7.36
CA GLN A 160 -15.40 10.18 6.94
C GLN A 160 -14.07 10.30 6.17
N ARG A 161 -13.97 11.23 5.23
CA ARG A 161 -12.71 11.49 4.48
C ARG A 161 -11.58 11.90 5.41
N ARG A 162 -11.84 12.78 6.39
CA ARG A 162 -10.83 13.20 7.38
C ARG A 162 -10.36 12.03 8.25
N LEU A 163 -11.28 11.20 8.75
CA LEU A 163 -10.96 10.01 9.54
C LEU A 163 -10.12 9.01 8.75
N ALA A 164 -10.45 8.77 7.47
CA ALA A 164 -9.67 7.92 6.59
C ALA A 164 -8.25 8.47 6.39
N THR A 165 -8.11 9.79 6.17
CA THR A 165 -6.80 10.46 6.01
C THR A 165 -5.97 10.41 7.29
N GLU A 166 -6.57 10.62 8.47
CA GLU A 166 -5.88 10.53 9.75
C GLU A 166 -5.42 9.10 10.04
N ARG A 167 -6.28 8.11 9.79
CA ARG A 167 -5.91 6.70 9.91
C ARG A 167 -4.74 6.34 9.02
N GLU A 168 -4.75 6.80 7.78
CA GLU A 168 -3.65 6.55 6.84
C GLU A 168 -2.35 7.23 7.29
N ARG A 169 -2.41 8.44 7.81
CA ARG A 169 -1.22 9.11 8.42
C ARG A 169 -0.66 8.32 9.60
N HIS A 170 -1.52 7.74 10.45
CA HIS A 170 -1.06 6.86 11.54
C HIS A 170 -0.44 5.58 11.02
N ARG A 171 -0.97 5.00 9.93
CA ARG A 171 -0.38 3.83 9.27
C ARG A 171 1.02 4.12 8.73
N TRP A 172 1.22 5.25 8.09
CA TRP A 172 2.56 5.67 7.60
C TRP A 172 3.54 5.85 8.74
N ARG A 173 3.16 6.56 9.81
CA ARG A 173 4.01 6.72 11.00
C ARG A 173 4.35 5.39 11.65
N LEU A 174 3.39 4.49 11.77
CA LEU A 174 3.60 3.16 12.32
C LEU A 174 4.56 2.34 11.45
N ARG A 175 4.37 2.38 10.12
CA ARG A 175 5.25 1.73 9.15
C ARG A 175 6.71 2.19 9.35
N ASP A 176 6.93 3.50 9.39
CA ASP A 176 8.24 4.08 9.54
C ASP A 176 8.86 3.76 10.91
N LEU A 177 8.04 3.74 11.96
CA LEU A 177 8.49 3.37 13.31
C LEU A 177 8.95 1.91 13.41
N LEU A 178 8.33 0.99 12.67
CA LEU A 178 8.68 -0.44 12.68
C LEU A 178 10.04 -0.73 12.01
N VAL A 179 10.56 0.20 11.20
CA VAL A 179 11.85 0.04 10.49
C VAL A 179 12.94 0.97 10.97
N VAL A 180 12.69 1.76 12.03
CA VAL A 180 13.69 2.69 12.56
C VAL A 180 14.84 1.96 13.26
N GLU A 181 16.06 2.50 13.16
CA GLU A 181 17.23 2.12 13.95
C GLU A 181 17.76 3.33 14.74
N PRO A 182 17.90 3.24 16.07
CA PRO A 182 17.66 2.09 16.94
C PRO A 182 16.18 1.72 17.05
N PRO A 183 15.84 0.44 17.37
CA PRO A 183 14.45 -0.03 17.42
C PRO A 183 13.58 0.76 18.38
N ALA A 184 12.37 1.09 17.97
CA ALA A 184 11.38 1.73 18.81
C ALA A 184 10.89 0.79 19.94
N SER A 185 10.40 1.37 21.04
CA SER A 185 9.80 0.59 22.11
C SER A 185 8.49 -0.07 21.65
N LEU A 186 8.20 -1.25 22.19
CA LEU A 186 6.94 -1.95 21.91
C LEU A 186 5.71 -1.14 22.33
N GLU A 187 5.86 -0.28 23.34
CA GLU A 187 4.80 0.61 23.81
C GLU A 187 4.48 1.67 22.76
N ALA A 188 5.49 2.36 22.23
CA ALA A 188 5.30 3.35 21.14
C ALA A 188 4.66 2.73 19.90
N VAL A 189 5.03 1.49 19.55
CA VAL A 189 4.40 0.76 18.44
C VAL A 189 2.92 0.50 18.72
N ARG A 190 2.56 0.05 19.95
CA ARG A 190 1.16 -0.21 20.35
C ARG A 190 0.31 1.06 20.37
N GLU A 191 0.86 2.17 20.83
CA GLU A 191 0.18 3.46 20.84
C GLU A 191 -0.19 3.94 19.43
N LEU A 192 0.70 3.78 18.44
CA LEU A 192 0.43 4.13 17.05
C LEU A 192 -0.43 3.09 16.32
N ALA A 193 -0.36 1.83 16.69
CA ALA A 193 -1.12 0.75 16.06
C ALA A 193 -2.63 0.92 16.22
N ARG A 194 -3.08 1.37 17.40
CA ARG A 194 -4.50 1.55 17.72
C ARG A 194 -5.19 2.57 16.78
N PRO A 195 -4.74 3.83 16.66
CA PRO A 195 -5.34 4.81 15.74
C PRO A 195 -5.10 4.45 14.26
N ALA A 196 -4.04 3.69 13.94
CA ALA A 196 -3.81 3.14 12.60
C ALA A 196 -4.81 2.03 12.24
N GLY A 197 -5.57 1.51 13.22
CA GLY A 197 -6.45 0.35 13.05
C GLY A 197 -5.68 -0.87 12.58
N TRP A 198 -4.51 -1.11 13.18
CA TRP A 198 -3.63 -2.23 12.86
C TRP A 198 -3.36 -3.04 14.14
N ASP A 199 -3.67 -4.34 14.08
CA ASP A 199 -3.44 -5.24 15.20
C ASP A 199 -1.99 -5.69 15.20
N PRO A 200 -1.20 -5.38 16.27
CA PRO A 200 0.19 -5.76 16.34
C PRO A 200 0.37 -7.29 16.35
N PRO A 201 1.07 -7.87 15.35
CA PRO A 201 1.32 -9.31 15.28
C PRO A 201 2.38 -9.74 16.31
N ARG A 202 2.61 -11.05 16.44
CA ARG A 202 3.74 -11.58 17.21
C ARG A 202 5.05 -11.41 16.46
N THR A 203 5.02 -11.70 15.18
CA THR A 203 6.17 -11.62 14.28
C THR A 203 5.79 -10.89 13.00
N LEU A 204 6.79 -10.43 12.30
CA LEU A 204 6.62 -9.83 10.96
C LEU A 204 7.80 -10.21 10.06
N ALA A 205 7.57 -10.19 8.76
CA ALA A 205 8.61 -10.19 7.76
C ALA A 205 8.46 -8.97 6.87
N LEU A 206 9.58 -8.41 6.43
CA LEU A 206 9.57 -7.32 5.47
C LEU A 206 9.97 -7.82 4.09
N VAL A 207 9.32 -7.26 3.10
CA VAL A 207 9.53 -7.60 1.69
C VAL A 207 10.03 -6.38 0.96
N ALA A 208 11.25 -6.42 0.47
CA ALA A 208 11.79 -5.40 -0.40
C ALA A 208 11.27 -5.60 -1.83
N LEU A 209 10.92 -4.50 -2.48
CA LEU A 209 10.32 -4.50 -3.81
C LEU A 209 11.24 -3.78 -4.80
N GLY A 210 11.48 -4.41 -5.93
CA GLY A 210 12.16 -3.80 -7.06
C GLY A 210 11.26 -2.89 -7.90
N PRO A 211 11.79 -2.33 -8.99
CA PRO A 211 11.01 -1.50 -9.90
C PRO A 211 9.80 -2.28 -10.44
N ALA A 212 8.67 -1.59 -10.54
CA ALA A 212 7.47 -2.16 -11.13
C ALA A 212 7.52 -2.01 -12.66
N MET A 213 6.95 -2.98 -13.36
CA MET A 213 6.72 -2.86 -14.81
C MET A 213 5.48 -2.02 -15.14
N ASP A 214 4.57 -1.86 -14.17
CA ASP A 214 3.32 -1.11 -14.30
C ASP A 214 3.19 -0.17 -13.10
N ASP A 215 2.66 1.04 -13.30
CA ASP A 215 2.43 2.04 -12.24
C ASP A 215 1.23 1.69 -11.34
N GLN A 216 0.54 0.57 -11.59
CA GLN A 216 -0.60 0.18 -10.79
C GLN A 216 -0.16 -0.34 -9.41
N VAL A 217 -0.66 0.34 -8.38
CA VAL A 217 -0.50 -0.13 -6.99
C VAL A 217 -1.56 -1.20 -6.70
N PRO A 218 -1.16 -2.41 -6.30
CA PRO A 218 -2.12 -3.45 -5.98
C PRO A 218 -2.93 -3.12 -4.73
N VAL A 219 -4.17 -3.62 -4.69
CA VAL A 219 -5.03 -3.49 -3.51
C VAL A 219 -4.36 -4.19 -2.32
N THR A 220 -3.94 -3.39 -1.35
CA THR A 220 -3.20 -3.87 -0.19
C THR A 220 -4.17 -4.26 0.93
N PRO A 221 -4.10 -5.49 1.46
CA PRO A 221 -4.90 -5.90 2.60
C PRO A 221 -4.69 -4.98 3.81
N PRO A 222 -5.73 -4.69 4.62
CA PRO A 222 -5.62 -3.80 5.77
C PRO A 222 -4.57 -4.23 6.82
N THR A 223 -4.25 -5.51 6.87
CA THR A 223 -3.24 -6.08 7.77
C THR A 223 -1.81 -5.75 7.34
N VAL A 224 -1.55 -5.50 6.04
CA VAL A 224 -0.24 -5.20 5.50
C VAL A 224 0.00 -3.68 5.53
N LEU A 225 1.17 -3.27 6.02
CA LEU A 225 1.62 -1.88 5.87
C LEU A 225 2.58 -1.82 4.67
N ALA A 226 2.41 -0.83 3.82
CA ALA A 226 3.16 -0.75 2.57
C ALA A 226 3.74 0.65 2.34
N ASP A 227 4.92 0.68 1.76
CA ASP A 227 5.51 1.84 1.12
C ASP A 227 5.67 1.59 -0.38
N TRP A 228 4.65 1.96 -1.16
CA TRP A 228 4.65 1.75 -2.60
C TRP A 228 5.41 2.82 -3.38
N HIS A 229 5.52 4.02 -2.82
CA HIS A 229 5.97 5.24 -3.54
C HIS A 229 7.32 5.76 -3.08
N GLY A 230 7.92 5.14 -2.05
CA GLY A 230 9.26 5.50 -1.60
C GLY A 230 10.35 5.12 -2.61
N PRO A 231 11.55 5.68 -2.48
CA PRO A 231 12.69 5.39 -3.38
C PRO A 231 13.14 3.92 -3.30
N ALA A 232 12.82 3.23 -2.22
CA ALA A 232 13.09 1.82 -2.00
C ALA A 232 11.85 1.14 -1.40
N PRO A 233 10.84 0.84 -2.23
CA PRO A 233 9.52 0.38 -1.77
C PRO A 233 9.61 -0.95 -1.02
N TYR A 234 8.70 -1.13 -0.04
CA TYR A 234 8.65 -2.34 0.79
C TYR A 234 7.28 -2.59 1.41
N LEU A 235 7.06 -3.84 1.83
CA LEU A 235 5.88 -4.26 2.56
C LEU A 235 6.26 -4.77 3.95
N ILE A 236 5.39 -4.57 4.93
CA ILE A 236 5.44 -5.21 6.25
C ILE A 236 4.31 -6.22 6.33
N VAL A 237 4.66 -7.47 6.36
CA VAL A 237 3.73 -8.60 6.40
C VAL A 237 3.65 -9.15 7.81
N PRO A 238 2.49 -9.05 8.48
CA PRO A 238 2.30 -9.61 9.82
C PRO A 238 2.18 -11.13 9.75
N ASP A 239 2.76 -11.83 10.73
CA ASP A 239 2.72 -13.28 10.91
C ASP A 239 2.86 -14.02 9.56
N PRO A 240 4.03 -13.93 8.88
CA PRO A 240 4.22 -14.35 7.49
C PRO A 240 3.96 -15.85 7.27
N ASP A 241 4.14 -16.67 8.30
CA ASP A 241 3.92 -18.12 8.27
C ASP A 241 2.42 -18.51 8.42
N GLY A 242 1.55 -17.50 8.53
CA GLY A 242 0.11 -17.72 8.67
C GLY A 242 -0.56 -18.25 7.40
N PRO A 243 -1.73 -18.91 7.53
CA PRO A 243 -2.43 -19.51 6.40
C PRO A 243 -2.78 -18.48 5.32
N GLY A 244 -2.49 -18.82 4.05
CA GLY A 244 -2.78 -17.98 2.89
C GLY A 244 -1.84 -16.77 2.67
N ARG A 245 -0.87 -16.55 3.55
CA ARG A 245 0.07 -15.43 3.45
C ARG A 245 0.96 -15.50 2.21
N GLU A 246 1.44 -16.68 1.87
CA GLU A 246 2.24 -16.92 0.68
C GLU A 246 1.48 -16.52 -0.61
N ARG A 247 0.23 -16.94 -0.76
CA ARG A 247 -0.62 -16.59 -1.92
C ARG A 247 -0.92 -15.09 -1.98
N MET A 248 -1.22 -14.50 -0.82
CA MET A 248 -1.42 -13.05 -0.70
C MET A 248 -0.18 -12.30 -1.17
N LEU A 249 1.00 -12.68 -0.67
CA LEU A 249 2.26 -12.05 -1.01
C LEU A 249 2.59 -12.21 -2.50
N ALA A 250 2.46 -13.41 -3.05
CA ALA A 250 2.66 -13.66 -4.48
C ALA A 250 1.75 -12.78 -5.37
N GLY A 251 0.52 -12.50 -4.90
CA GLY A 251 -0.40 -11.57 -5.56
C GLY A 251 0.07 -10.12 -5.52
N LEU A 252 0.57 -9.67 -4.36
CA LEU A 252 1.03 -8.29 -4.16
C LEU A 252 2.33 -7.95 -4.93
N VAL A 253 3.22 -8.94 -5.12
CA VAL A 253 4.52 -8.72 -5.76
C VAL A 253 4.54 -9.12 -7.24
N ARG A 254 3.38 -9.48 -7.80
CA ARG A 254 3.29 -9.89 -9.21
C ARG A 254 3.86 -8.82 -10.14
N GLY A 255 4.71 -9.24 -11.09
CA GLY A 255 5.28 -8.36 -12.11
C GLY A 255 6.43 -7.46 -11.64
N ARG A 256 7.04 -7.78 -10.50
CA ARG A 256 8.23 -7.07 -10.01
C ARG A 256 9.18 -7.99 -9.24
N PRO A 257 10.48 -7.75 -9.28
CA PRO A 257 11.40 -8.42 -8.38
C PRO A 257 11.04 -8.13 -6.92
N ALA A 258 11.08 -9.16 -6.09
CA ALA A 258 10.77 -9.01 -4.67
C ALA A 258 11.57 -10.02 -3.84
N ALA A 259 12.03 -9.60 -2.67
CA ALA A 259 12.74 -10.46 -1.75
C ALA A 259 12.19 -10.34 -0.33
N VAL A 260 12.02 -11.48 0.32
CA VAL A 260 11.52 -11.60 1.69
C VAL A 260 12.70 -11.66 2.64
N GLY A 261 12.66 -10.84 3.70
CA GLY A 261 13.63 -10.87 4.79
C GLY A 261 13.23 -11.86 5.90
N PRO A 262 14.09 -12.05 6.90
CA PRO A 262 13.82 -12.95 8.03
C PRO A 262 12.57 -12.57 8.81
N THR A 263 11.82 -13.58 9.24
CA THR A 263 10.74 -13.42 10.21
C THR A 263 11.34 -13.01 11.57
N VAL A 264 10.89 -11.87 12.09
CA VAL A 264 11.46 -11.26 13.29
C VAL A 264 10.36 -10.80 14.25
N PRO A 265 10.68 -10.62 15.55
CA PRO A 265 9.80 -9.92 16.48
C PRO A 265 9.48 -8.49 16.02
N LEU A 266 8.34 -7.98 16.47
CA LEU A 266 7.74 -6.71 16.07
C LEU A 266 8.72 -5.51 16.08
N ASN A 267 9.62 -5.45 17.05
CA ASN A 267 10.59 -4.37 17.20
C ASN A 267 11.90 -4.56 16.41
N LYS A 268 12.00 -5.60 15.58
CA LYS A 268 13.20 -5.88 14.77
C LYS A 268 12.95 -5.76 13.26
N GLY A 269 11.94 -4.99 12.85
CA GLY A 269 11.59 -4.83 11.44
C GLY A 269 12.74 -4.30 10.59
N ALA A 270 13.56 -3.38 11.11
CA ALA A 270 14.75 -2.89 10.41
C ALA A 270 15.72 -4.00 10.00
N VAL A 271 15.90 -5.02 10.84
CA VAL A 271 16.75 -6.18 10.54
C VAL A 271 16.17 -6.97 9.35
N SER A 272 14.86 -7.25 9.38
CA SER A 272 14.19 -7.94 8.28
C SER A 272 14.30 -7.16 6.96
N LEU A 273 14.06 -5.85 6.99
CA LEU A 273 14.14 -4.99 5.81
C LEU A 273 15.56 -4.93 5.24
N ARG A 274 16.58 -4.83 6.09
CA ARG A 274 17.97 -4.80 5.67
C ARG A 274 18.33 -6.06 4.88
N TRP A 275 17.95 -7.24 5.36
CA TRP A 275 18.22 -8.49 4.67
C TRP A 275 17.36 -8.68 3.43
N ALA A 276 16.09 -8.27 3.46
CA ALA A 276 15.25 -8.25 2.26
C ALA A 276 15.86 -7.39 1.14
N ARG A 277 16.32 -6.18 1.47
CA ARG A 277 16.98 -5.28 0.51
C ARG A 277 18.29 -5.85 -0.03
N ARG A 278 19.09 -6.49 0.83
CA ARG A 278 20.32 -7.12 0.40
C ARG A 278 20.07 -8.28 -0.56
N THR A 279 19.08 -9.11 -0.25
CA THR A 279 18.65 -10.21 -1.13
C THR A 279 18.16 -9.65 -2.48
N LEU A 280 17.34 -8.62 -2.46
CA LEU A 280 16.84 -7.97 -3.68
C LEU A 280 17.98 -7.38 -4.53
N ASP A 281 18.97 -6.72 -3.92
CA ASP A 281 20.14 -6.21 -4.63
C ASP A 281 20.87 -7.32 -5.39
N LEU A 282 21.03 -8.48 -4.76
CA LEU A 282 21.64 -9.65 -5.39
C LEU A 282 20.80 -10.25 -6.53
N VAL A 283 19.46 -10.17 -6.42
CA VAL A 283 18.56 -10.56 -7.52
C VAL A 283 18.71 -9.60 -8.70
N VAL A 284 18.70 -8.30 -8.44
CA VAL A 284 18.86 -7.26 -9.48
C VAL A 284 20.24 -7.35 -10.17
N ARG A 285 21.27 -7.69 -9.41
CA ARG A 285 22.64 -7.93 -9.95
C ARG A 285 22.79 -9.27 -10.68
N GLY A 286 21.73 -10.11 -10.69
CA GLY A 286 21.77 -11.42 -11.34
C GLY A 286 22.56 -12.51 -10.59
N ALA A 287 23.01 -12.23 -9.36
CA ALA A 287 23.72 -13.21 -8.51
C ALA A 287 22.76 -14.26 -7.92
N ILE A 288 21.50 -13.92 -7.79
CA ILE A 288 20.40 -14.80 -7.37
C ILE A 288 19.35 -14.85 -8.50
N PRO A 289 18.88 -16.05 -8.90
CA PRO A 289 17.83 -16.18 -9.91
C PRO A 289 16.53 -15.48 -9.49
N GLU A 290 15.91 -14.75 -10.40
CA GLU A 290 14.63 -14.08 -10.16
C GLU A 290 13.50 -15.11 -10.13
N LYS A 291 13.07 -15.49 -8.92
CA LYS A 291 11.83 -16.22 -8.64
C LYS A 291 11.07 -15.41 -7.59
N ALA A 292 10.22 -14.52 -8.02
CA ALA A 292 9.52 -13.63 -7.09
C ALA A 292 8.36 -14.33 -6.34
N PRO A 293 8.28 -14.15 -5.02
CA PRO A 293 9.28 -13.54 -4.14
C PRO A 293 10.46 -14.48 -3.83
N VAL A 294 11.66 -13.93 -3.71
CA VAL A 294 12.87 -14.68 -3.31
C VAL A 294 12.99 -14.68 -1.79
N ASP A 295 13.15 -15.85 -1.17
CA ASP A 295 13.37 -15.94 0.26
C ASP A 295 14.88 -15.83 0.58
N TRP A 296 15.25 -15.02 1.57
CA TRP A 296 16.63 -14.82 2.01
C TRP A 296 17.30 -16.12 2.47
N ILE A 297 16.53 -17.03 3.09
CA ILE A 297 17.07 -18.25 3.71
C ILE A 297 17.70 -19.20 2.70
N ASP A 298 17.17 -19.25 1.48
CA ASP A 298 17.69 -20.09 0.40
C ASP A 298 19.02 -19.59 -0.16
N HIS A 299 19.45 -18.39 0.24
CA HIS A 299 20.61 -17.71 -0.33
C HIS A 299 21.63 -17.20 0.70
N VAL A 300 21.64 -17.78 1.90
CA VAL A 300 22.52 -17.35 3.01
C VAL A 300 23.99 -17.34 2.60
N ALA A 301 24.48 -18.37 1.91
CA ALA A 301 25.87 -18.44 1.47
C ALA A 301 26.23 -17.27 0.53
N THR A 302 25.34 -16.96 -0.43
CA THR A 302 25.52 -15.84 -1.37
C THR A 302 25.47 -14.49 -0.64
N LEU A 303 24.56 -14.36 0.32
CA LEU A 303 24.44 -13.15 1.15
C LEU A 303 25.69 -12.91 1.99
N VAL A 304 26.22 -13.94 2.66
CA VAL A 304 27.46 -13.86 3.45
C VAL A 304 28.64 -13.48 2.55
N ALA A 305 28.77 -14.13 1.40
CA ALA A 305 29.81 -13.83 0.44
C ALA A 305 29.77 -12.38 -0.08
N SER A 306 28.57 -11.85 -0.33
CA SER A 306 28.38 -10.47 -0.78
C SER A 306 28.73 -9.40 0.26
N MET A 307 28.95 -9.78 1.52
CA MET A 307 29.36 -8.85 2.58
C MET A 307 30.87 -8.56 2.58
N SER A 308 31.65 -9.37 1.90
CA SER A 308 33.11 -9.29 1.90
C SER A 308 33.68 -9.60 0.50
N GLU A 309 33.09 -8.96 -0.53
CA GLU A 309 33.48 -9.18 -1.93
C GLU A 309 35.00 -8.99 -2.16
N GLU A 310 35.58 -7.94 -1.55
CA GLU A 310 37.01 -7.67 -1.63
C GLU A 310 37.88 -8.81 -1.04
N LEU A 311 37.50 -9.31 0.14
CA LEU A 311 38.21 -10.42 0.79
C LEU A 311 38.10 -11.71 -0.04
N ILE A 312 36.93 -11.97 -0.60
CA ILE A 312 36.69 -13.12 -1.47
C ILE A 312 37.55 -13.01 -2.73
N ASP A 313 37.63 -11.84 -3.36
CA ASP A 313 38.42 -11.59 -4.55
C ASP A 313 39.93 -11.86 -4.30
N LEU A 314 40.44 -11.31 -3.21
CA LEU A 314 41.83 -11.58 -2.78
C LEU A 314 42.07 -13.07 -2.52
N ALA A 315 41.17 -13.75 -1.82
CA ALA A 315 41.27 -15.17 -1.50
C ALA A 315 41.21 -16.04 -2.77
N VAL A 316 40.35 -15.71 -3.75
CA VAL A 316 40.28 -16.36 -5.06
C VAL A 316 41.62 -16.21 -5.78
N GLY A 317 42.22 -15.01 -5.80
CA GLY A 317 43.54 -14.78 -6.39
C GLY A 317 44.63 -15.64 -5.79
N VAL A 318 44.65 -15.80 -4.47
CA VAL A 318 45.66 -16.62 -3.77
C VAL A 318 45.43 -18.12 -3.97
N ARG A 319 44.19 -18.58 -3.86
CA ARG A 319 43.86 -20.03 -3.91
C ARG A 319 43.80 -20.60 -5.30
N PHE A 320 43.34 -19.81 -6.24
CA PHE A 320 43.10 -20.22 -7.62
C PHE A 320 44.02 -19.49 -8.62
N GLY A 321 45.16 -18.93 -8.18
CA GLY A 321 46.14 -18.21 -9.01
C GLY A 321 46.46 -18.91 -10.32
N PRO A 322 46.81 -20.23 -10.33
CA PRO A 322 47.08 -20.96 -11.57
C PRO A 322 45.89 -21.00 -12.55
N LEU A 323 44.65 -20.94 -12.07
CA LEU A 323 43.47 -20.85 -12.94
C LEU A 323 43.31 -19.46 -13.52
N MET A 324 43.73 -18.41 -12.81
CA MET A 324 43.68 -17.04 -13.28
C MET A 324 44.61 -16.78 -14.47
N GLU A 325 45.66 -17.58 -14.64
CA GLU A 325 46.54 -17.51 -15.80
C GLU A 325 45.90 -18.04 -17.09
N LEU A 326 44.81 -18.82 -16.96
CA LEU A 326 44.10 -19.36 -18.10
C LEU A 326 43.17 -18.32 -18.73
N PRO A 327 43.02 -18.33 -20.06
CA PRO A 327 41.98 -17.53 -20.73
C PRO A 327 40.57 -17.85 -20.20
N ARG A 328 39.68 -16.86 -20.14
CA ARG A 328 38.34 -16.97 -19.58
C ARG A 328 37.55 -18.18 -20.12
N HIS A 329 37.57 -18.41 -21.42
CA HIS A 329 36.86 -19.52 -22.06
C HIS A 329 37.33 -20.92 -21.63
N ARG A 330 38.57 -21.07 -21.12
CA ARG A 330 39.12 -22.31 -20.55
C ARG A 330 38.91 -22.40 -19.04
N ARG A 331 38.98 -21.28 -18.37
CA ARG A 331 38.86 -21.14 -16.92
C ARG A 331 37.45 -21.41 -16.43
N GLU A 332 36.44 -20.77 -17.03
CA GLU A 332 35.04 -20.89 -16.60
C GLU A 332 34.50 -22.33 -16.58
N PRO A 333 34.71 -23.17 -17.60
CA PRO A 333 34.30 -24.56 -17.55
C PRO A 333 35.01 -25.39 -16.47
N LEU A 334 36.24 -25.06 -16.10
CA LEU A 334 36.97 -25.73 -15.02
C LEU A 334 36.41 -25.35 -13.67
N VAL A 335 36.18 -24.04 -13.41
CA VAL A 335 35.61 -23.52 -12.18
C VAL A 335 34.22 -24.08 -11.95
N GLY A 336 33.33 -24.04 -12.95
CA GLY A 336 32.00 -24.62 -12.88
C GLY A 336 32.00 -26.13 -12.64
N THR A 337 32.98 -26.85 -13.24
CA THR A 337 33.11 -28.29 -13.01
C THR A 337 33.60 -28.60 -11.59
N LEU A 338 34.51 -27.81 -11.05
CA LEU A 338 35.02 -28.00 -9.70
C LEU A 338 33.91 -27.75 -8.67
N LEU A 339 33.14 -26.68 -8.83
CA LEU A 339 32.00 -26.38 -7.95
C LEU A 339 30.97 -27.53 -7.96
N ALA A 340 30.52 -27.96 -9.15
CA ALA A 340 29.56 -29.04 -9.29
C ALA A 340 30.06 -30.36 -8.70
N TYR A 341 31.36 -30.67 -8.89
CA TYR A 341 32.00 -31.85 -8.35
C TYR A 341 32.01 -31.84 -6.81
N MET A 342 32.47 -30.75 -6.20
CA MET A 342 32.50 -30.59 -4.75
C MET A 342 31.10 -30.61 -4.13
N GLU A 343 30.12 -29.96 -4.75
CA GLU A 343 28.73 -29.96 -4.31
C GLU A 343 28.07 -31.36 -4.44
N SER A 344 28.54 -32.18 -5.40
CA SER A 344 28.12 -33.58 -5.59
C SER A 344 28.92 -34.57 -4.74
N ARG A 345 29.61 -34.11 -3.69
CA ARG A 345 30.44 -34.92 -2.81
C ARG A 345 31.50 -35.74 -3.57
N ASP A 346 32.16 -35.11 -4.50
CA ASP A 346 33.22 -35.65 -5.31
C ASP A 346 32.77 -36.80 -6.25
N ASN A 347 31.49 -36.82 -6.61
CA ASN A 347 30.92 -37.78 -7.52
C ASN A 347 30.87 -37.22 -8.96
N ALA A 348 31.70 -37.77 -9.84
CA ALA A 348 31.83 -37.32 -11.22
C ALA A 348 30.57 -37.57 -12.06
N VAL A 349 29.77 -38.64 -11.76
CA VAL A 349 28.55 -38.95 -12.48
C VAL A 349 27.49 -37.91 -12.12
N ALA A 350 27.25 -37.67 -10.83
CA ALA A 350 26.27 -36.67 -10.37
C ALA A 350 26.63 -35.25 -10.82
N ALA A 351 27.93 -34.90 -10.84
CA ALA A 351 28.40 -33.61 -11.38
C ALA A 351 28.19 -33.49 -12.90
N ALA A 352 28.33 -34.59 -13.64
CA ALA A 352 28.12 -34.64 -15.08
C ALA A 352 26.64 -34.43 -15.45
N GLU A 353 25.73 -35.08 -14.72
CA GLU A 353 24.26 -34.88 -14.83
C GLU A 353 23.89 -33.42 -14.60
N ARG A 354 24.42 -32.83 -13.54
CA ARG A 354 24.15 -31.43 -13.18
C ARG A 354 24.66 -30.41 -14.20
N LEU A 355 25.82 -30.70 -14.82
CA LEU A 355 26.43 -29.84 -15.84
C LEU A 355 25.93 -30.12 -17.25
N VAL A 356 25.12 -31.16 -17.44
CA VAL A 356 24.66 -31.66 -18.77
C VAL A 356 25.85 -31.94 -19.70
N VAL A 357 26.86 -32.66 -19.18
CA VAL A 357 28.04 -33.10 -19.93
C VAL A 357 28.32 -34.58 -19.71
N HIS A 358 29.18 -35.18 -20.52
CA HIS A 358 29.55 -36.57 -20.32
C HIS A 358 30.50 -36.74 -19.11
N GLU A 359 30.36 -37.83 -18.35
CA GLU A 359 31.20 -38.16 -17.18
C GLU A 359 32.72 -38.05 -17.47
N GLN A 360 33.16 -38.54 -18.61
CA GLN A 360 34.55 -38.48 -19.02
C GLN A 360 35.06 -37.02 -19.11
N THR A 361 34.21 -36.07 -19.47
CA THR A 361 34.55 -34.66 -19.52
C THR A 361 34.81 -34.11 -18.11
N VAL A 362 33.94 -34.51 -17.13
CA VAL A 362 34.14 -34.15 -15.72
C VAL A 362 35.46 -34.72 -15.21
N ARG A 363 35.72 -36.03 -15.42
CA ARG A 363 36.95 -36.69 -14.99
C ARG A 363 38.22 -36.05 -15.60
N TYR A 364 38.15 -35.70 -16.89
CA TYR A 364 39.25 -34.99 -17.56
C TYR A 364 39.49 -33.62 -16.92
N ARG A 365 38.46 -32.86 -16.70
CA ARG A 365 38.59 -31.52 -16.12
C ARG A 365 39.08 -31.55 -14.67
N ILE A 366 38.66 -32.53 -13.88
CA ILE A 366 39.12 -32.70 -12.48
C ILE A 366 40.62 -33.07 -12.49
N ARG A 367 41.08 -34.00 -13.33
CA ARG A 367 42.52 -34.28 -13.46
C ARG A 367 43.33 -33.04 -13.85
N ARG A 368 42.78 -32.20 -14.70
CA ARG A 368 43.43 -30.95 -15.07
C ARG A 368 43.50 -29.96 -13.91
N LEU A 369 42.47 -29.90 -13.07
CA LEU A 369 42.42 -29.09 -11.84
C LEU A 369 43.42 -29.60 -10.80
N GLU A 370 43.54 -30.91 -10.63
CA GLU A 370 44.57 -31.55 -9.77
C GLU A 370 45.99 -31.16 -10.19
N GLN A 371 46.26 -31.13 -11.49
CA GLN A 371 47.58 -30.68 -12.00
C GLN A 371 47.86 -29.20 -11.73
N LEU A 372 46.82 -28.37 -11.68
CA LEU A 372 46.97 -26.92 -11.50
C LEU A 372 46.99 -26.51 -10.02
N LEU A 373 46.17 -27.15 -9.17
CA LEU A 373 45.93 -26.75 -7.79
C LEU A 373 46.62 -27.69 -6.76
N GLY A 374 47.07 -28.88 -7.21
CA GLY A 374 47.72 -29.85 -6.34
C GLY A 374 46.83 -30.41 -5.23
N ASP A 375 47.46 -30.81 -4.14
CA ASP A 375 46.82 -31.47 -2.98
C ASP A 375 45.81 -30.56 -2.23
N THR A 376 45.87 -29.25 -2.46
CA THR A 376 45.00 -28.26 -1.85
C THR A 376 43.51 -28.54 -2.12
N LEU A 377 43.26 -29.23 -3.27
CA LEU A 377 41.89 -29.55 -3.69
C LEU A 377 41.17 -30.55 -2.77
N TYR A 378 41.96 -31.44 -2.15
CA TYR A 378 41.44 -32.53 -1.29
C TYR A 378 41.65 -32.30 0.20
N ASP A 379 42.14 -31.13 0.58
CA ASP A 379 42.31 -30.75 1.98
C ASP A 379 40.94 -30.61 2.67
N PRO A 380 40.57 -31.51 3.60
CA PRO A 380 39.26 -31.46 4.24
C PRO A 380 39.03 -30.16 5.02
N ASP A 381 40.09 -29.59 5.59
CA ASP A 381 39.97 -28.37 6.42
C ASP A 381 39.68 -27.13 5.56
N ARG A 382 39.99 -27.18 4.27
CA ARG A 382 39.75 -26.10 3.31
C ARG A 382 38.49 -26.26 2.46
N ARG A 383 37.82 -27.39 2.58
CA ARG A 383 36.67 -27.70 1.73
C ARG A 383 35.57 -26.63 1.78
N ILE A 384 35.27 -26.14 2.97
CA ILE A 384 34.26 -25.07 3.17
C ILE A 384 34.72 -23.77 2.54
N GLU A 385 36.01 -23.39 2.72
CA GLU A 385 36.59 -22.22 2.12
C GLU A 385 36.51 -22.30 0.57
N LEU A 386 36.98 -23.39 -0.01
CA LEU A 386 36.95 -23.59 -1.45
C LEU A 386 35.54 -23.54 -2.05
N LEU A 387 34.56 -24.19 -1.37
CA LEU A 387 33.16 -24.14 -1.80
C LEU A 387 32.62 -22.72 -1.76
N LEU A 388 32.89 -21.95 -0.71
CA LEU A 388 32.45 -20.56 -0.60
C LEU A 388 33.04 -19.69 -1.70
N LEU A 389 34.35 -19.81 -1.95
CA LEU A 389 35.06 -19.07 -2.99
C LEU A 389 34.55 -19.42 -4.40
N LEU A 390 34.39 -20.71 -4.69
CA LEU A 390 33.88 -21.17 -5.99
C LEU A 390 32.43 -20.77 -6.23
N HIS A 391 31.58 -20.89 -5.17
CA HIS A 391 30.18 -20.50 -5.25
C HIS A 391 30.04 -19.00 -5.53
N THR A 392 30.87 -18.18 -4.89
CA THR A 392 30.91 -16.73 -5.12
C THR A 392 31.42 -16.42 -6.52
N TRP A 393 32.51 -17.05 -6.93
CA TRP A 393 33.08 -16.83 -8.26
C TRP A 393 32.11 -17.13 -9.40
N VAL A 394 31.36 -18.23 -9.31
CA VAL A 394 30.39 -18.62 -10.35
C VAL A 394 29.17 -17.69 -10.36
N ARG A 395 28.75 -17.21 -9.21
CA ARG A 395 27.53 -16.34 -9.08
C ARG A 395 27.80 -14.86 -9.28
N PHE A 396 29.04 -14.42 -9.03
CA PHE A 396 29.47 -13.05 -9.26
C PHE A 396 30.52 -13.02 -10.37
N PRO A 397 30.12 -13.08 -11.66
CA PRO A 397 31.06 -13.15 -12.77
C PRO A 397 31.96 -11.91 -12.92
N ASP A 398 31.61 -10.84 -12.22
CA ASP A 398 32.40 -9.61 -12.13
C ASP A 398 33.47 -9.62 -11.01
N VAL A 399 33.46 -10.64 -10.15
CA VAL A 399 34.53 -10.94 -9.21
C VAL A 399 35.40 -12.04 -9.86
N PRO A 400 36.65 -11.82 -10.22
CA PRO A 400 37.62 -10.87 -9.73
C PRO A 400 37.98 -9.77 -10.76
N LYS A 401 37.55 -8.52 -10.52
CA LYS A 401 37.94 -7.38 -11.37
C LYS A 401 39.38 -6.92 -11.13
N HIS A 402 39.86 -7.01 -9.90
CA HIS A 402 41.16 -6.44 -9.51
C HIS A 402 42.36 -7.17 -10.07
N LEU A 403 42.23 -8.43 -10.51
CA LEU A 403 43.33 -9.19 -11.07
C LEU A 403 43.45 -9.07 -12.62
N ASP A 404 42.36 -8.79 -13.31
CA ASP A 404 42.35 -8.50 -14.75
C ASP A 404 42.83 -7.06 -15.04
N ASP A 405 42.58 -6.10 -14.14
CA ASP A 405 43.04 -4.71 -14.26
C ASP A 405 44.54 -4.53 -14.00
N GLN A 406 45.23 -5.48 -13.34
CA GLN A 406 46.66 -5.46 -13.10
C GLN A 406 47.50 -6.11 -14.22
N ARG A 407 46.88 -6.64 -15.27
CA ARG A 407 47.63 -7.06 -16.45
C ARG A 407 47.98 -5.83 -17.28
N PRO A 408 49.28 -5.49 -17.44
CA PRO A 408 49.67 -4.47 -18.39
C PRO A 408 49.13 -4.90 -19.76
N ASP A 409 48.43 -3.98 -20.42
CA ASP A 409 47.99 -4.12 -21.79
C ASP A 409 49.11 -4.76 -22.63
N ARG A 410 48.93 -6.00 -23.05
CA ARG A 410 49.74 -6.51 -24.15
C ARG A 410 49.32 -5.70 -25.37
N PRO A 411 50.25 -4.95 -25.97
CA PRO A 411 49.93 -4.19 -27.16
C PRO A 411 49.34 -5.17 -28.18
N ALA A 412 48.19 -4.84 -28.71
CA ALA A 412 47.60 -5.52 -29.84
C ALA A 412 48.66 -5.52 -30.96
N GLN A 413 49.33 -6.64 -31.14
CA GLN A 413 50.19 -6.86 -32.32
C GLN A 413 49.27 -6.76 -33.53
N ALA A 414 49.39 -5.63 -34.19
CA ALA A 414 48.84 -5.38 -35.50
C ALA A 414 49.33 -6.48 -36.45
N VAL A 415 48.46 -7.41 -36.74
CA VAL A 415 48.62 -8.25 -37.94
C VAL A 415 48.17 -7.38 -39.10
N ALA A 416 49.10 -6.55 -39.57
CA ALA A 416 49.02 -5.95 -40.88
C ALA A 416 49.28 -7.08 -41.89
N ALA A 417 48.22 -7.70 -42.37
CA ALA A 417 48.31 -8.55 -43.55
C ALA A 417 48.33 -7.62 -44.77
N ALA A 418 49.49 -7.58 -45.39
CA ALA A 418 49.70 -7.03 -46.72
C ALA A 418 48.81 -7.79 -47.72
N ALA A 419 47.94 -7.08 -48.38
CA ALA A 419 47.26 -7.52 -49.59
C ALA A 419 47.99 -6.86 -50.78
N PRO A 420 48.39 -7.62 -51.79
CA PRO A 420 48.92 -7.00 -53.01
C PRO A 420 47.79 -6.41 -53.85
N ARG A 421 48.05 -5.19 -54.28
CA ARG A 421 47.30 -4.55 -55.36
C ARG A 421 47.66 -5.23 -56.66
N GLU A 422 46.70 -5.69 -57.43
CA GLU A 422 46.82 -5.83 -58.88
C GLU A 422 45.60 -5.09 -59.51
N GLU A 423 46.03 -4.06 -60.23
CA GLU A 423 45.24 -3.40 -61.27
C GLU A 423 44.97 -4.39 -62.41
N VAL A 424 43.74 -4.50 -62.87
CA VAL A 424 43.48 -4.74 -64.31
C VAL A 424 42.32 -3.91 -64.74
N THR A 425 42.68 -3.00 -65.56
CA THR A 425 41.91 -2.08 -66.37
C THR A 425 41.25 -2.80 -67.57
N ARG A 426 40.14 -2.23 -68.05
CA ARG A 426 39.47 -2.39 -69.37
C ARG A 426 38.47 -3.55 -69.49
N ALA A 427 37.42 -3.39 -70.11
CA ALA A 427 36.88 -2.44 -71.06
C ALA A 427 35.46 -2.87 -71.46
N VAL A 428 34.64 -1.89 -71.69
CA VAL A 428 33.93 -1.66 -72.96
C VAL A 428 32.71 -2.52 -73.27
N ARG A 429 31.59 -1.79 -73.37
CA ARG A 429 30.52 -1.80 -74.39
C ARG A 429 29.52 -2.93 -74.43
N ALA A 430 28.32 -2.45 -74.40
CA ALA A 430 27.19 -2.70 -75.32
C ALA A 430 26.41 -4.03 -75.11
N ARG A 431 25.23 -3.94 -74.68
CA ARG A 431 23.99 -3.66 -75.38
C ARG A 431 22.85 -3.51 -74.37
#